data_d3cb5914495d12809fdbfeee03696632
#
_entry.id   d3cb5914495d12809fdbfeee03696632
#
_cell.length_a   1.000
_cell.length_b   1.000
_cell.length_c   1.000
_cell.angle_alpha   90.00
_cell.angle_beta   90.00
_cell.angle_gamma   90.00
#
_symmetry.space_group_name_H-M   'P 1'
#
loop_
_entity.id
_entity.type
_entity.pdbx_description
1 polymer ?
#
loop_
_entity_poly.entity_id
_entity_poly.type
_entity_poly.pdbx_seq_one_letter_code
_entity_poly.pdbx_strand_id
1 'polypeptide(L)'
;IGNNVFEGHAKISKLPSHLVAQIARMYYKVDIQQKAKILRAVTFANTLDVYEFCSDEYKKVLDKGRKLRAKAIEMNVDEVFGDSSDPDAYITGHYELVSVLTHKGRSADSGHYTAWAKNFITDEKTKKPVDSWTLFDDETPHAKKEEDILALKGGGDHHMAYMLVYRALYAKEPIDVNDESGAKPME
;
A
#
# COMPACT_ATOMS: atom_id res chain seq x y z
N ILE A 1 39.40 -3.26 25.53
CA ILE A 1 38.02 -2.80 25.22
C ILE A 1 37.32 -4.06 24.76
N GLY A 2 36.42 -4.62 25.57
CA GLY A 2 35.64 -5.84 25.22
C GLY A 2 34.60 -5.54 24.17
N ASN A 3 34.30 -6.50 23.29
CA ASN A 3 33.15 -6.43 22.38
C ASN A 3 31.87 -6.57 23.20
N ASN A 4 31.06 -5.53 23.25
CA ASN A 4 29.73 -5.60 23.86
C ASN A 4 28.73 -6.00 22.76
N VAL A 5 27.92 -7.01 23.04
CA VAL A 5 26.80 -7.41 22.18
C VAL A 5 25.56 -6.66 22.67
N PHE A 6 24.93 -5.89 21.79
CA PHE A 6 23.67 -5.21 22.06
C PHE A 6 22.57 -5.95 21.32
N GLU A 7 21.52 -6.28 22.03
CA GLU A 7 20.29 -6.84 21.46
C GLU A 7 19.17 -5.83 21.66
N GLY A 8 18.39 -5.59 20.60
CA GLY A 8 17.29 -4.61 20.64
C GLY A 8 16.26 -4.87 19.58
N HIS A 9 15.04 -4.41 19.84
CA HIS A 9 13.92 -4.50 18.91
C HIS A 9 13.42 -3.11 18.56
N ALA A 10 13.18 -2.86 17.27
CA ALA A 10 12.56 -1.64 16.79
C ALA A 10 11.05 -1.90 16.52
N LYS A 11 10.21 -0.95 16.95
CA LYS A 11 8.76 -0.97 16.67
C LYS A 11 8.34 0.38 16.12
N ILE A 12 7.29 0.38 15.29
CA ILE A 12 6.72 1.60 14.72
C ILE A 12 5.84 2.27 15.78
N SER A 13 6.16 3.52 16.14
CA SER A 13 5.40 4.31 17.12
C SER A 13 4.35 5.22 16.49
N LYS A 14 4.43 5.47 15.18
CA LYS A 14 3.46 6.28 14.42
C LYS A 14 3.50 5.90 12.95
N LEU A 15 2.34 5.80 12.33
CA LEU A 15 2.19 5.48 10.92
C LEU A 15 2.01 6.75 10.08
N PRO A 16 2.65 6.82 8.89
CA PRO A 16 2.44 7.89 7.93
C PRO A 16 1.16 7.67 7.12
N SER A 17 0.67 8.72 6.43
CA SER A 17 -0.42 8.60 5.45
C SER A 17 0.01 7.79 4.20
N HIS A 18 1.27 7.84 3.83
CA HIS A 18 1.85 7.03 2.77
C HIS A 18 3.10 6.31 3.27
N LEU A 19 3.18 5.03 2.97
CA LEU A 19 4.30 4.14 3.31
C LEU A 19 5.02 3.74 2.04
N VAL A 20 6.33 3.94 2.00
CA VAL A 20 7.17 3.49 0.90
C VAL A 20 7.96 2.26 1.35
N ALA A 21 7.77 1.14 0.63
CA ALA A 21 8.53 -0.07 0.85
C ALA A 21 9.52 -0.28 -0.32
N GLN A 22 10.81 -0.18 -0.03
CA GLN A 22 11.85 -0.43 -1.01
C GLN A 22 12.31 -1.88 -0.95
N ILE A 23 12.31 -2.56 -2.10
CA ILE A 23 12.90 -3.88 -2.27
C ILE A 23 14.36 -3.69 -2.67
N ALA A 24 15.29 -4.01 -1.78
CA ALA A 24 16.74 -3.87 -2.02
C ALA A 24 17.22 -4.86 -3.08
N ARG A 25 17.00 -4.53 -4.35
CA ARG A 25 17.38 -5.38 -5.48
C ARG A 25 18.79 -5.11 -6.02
N MET A 26 19.30 -3.91 -5.81
CA MET A 26 20.58 -3.50 -6.35
C MET A 26 21.60 -3.39 -5.24
N TYR A 27 22.76 -4.02 -5.42
CA TYR A 27 23.84 -4.01 -4.45
C TYR A 27 25.20 -4.07 -5.15
N TYR A 28 26.24 -3.70 -4.41
CA TYR A 28 27.61 -3.74 -4.88
C TYR A 28 28.31 -4.98 -4.32
N LYS A 29 28.82 -5.84 -5.22
CA LYS A 29 29.67 -6.99 -4.86
C LYS A 29 31.11 -6.52 -4.70
N VAL A 30 31.55 -6.44 -3.45
CA VAL A 30 32.88 -5.91 -3.12
C VAL A 30 34.00 -6.85 -3.61
N ASP A 31 33.76 -8.16 -3.56
CA ASP A 31 34.72 -9.20 -3.97
C ASP A 31 35.12 -9.12 -5.44
N ILE A 32 34.20 -8.79 -6.31
CA ILE A 32 34.42 -8.67 -7.77
C ILE A 32 34.28 -7.24 -8.28
N GLN A 33 34.08 -6.26 -7.37
CA GLN A 33 33.97 -4.83 -7.69
C GLN A 33 32.89 -4.51 -8.75
N GLN A 34 31.74 -5.19 -8.69
CA GLN A 34 30.66 -5.03 -9.66
C GLN A 34 29.33 -4.78 -8.99
N LYS A 35 28.50 -3.98 -9.63
CA LYS A 35 27.09 -3.87 -9.27
C LYS A 35 26.35 -5.12 -9.71
N ALA A 36 25.42 -5.56 -8.87
CA ALA A 36 24.61 -6.74 -9.14
C ALA A 36 23.12 -6.45 -8.85
N LYS A 37 22.26 -7.14 -9.57
CA LYS A 37 20.80 -7.07 -9.38
C LYS A 37 20.25 -8.41 -8.93
N ILE A 38 19.43 -8.39 -7.89
CA ILE A 38 18.70 -9.57 -7.39
C ILE A 38 17.46 -9.77 -8.28
N LEU A 39 17.46 -10.83 -9.08
CA LEU A 39 16.36 -11.16 -10.00
C LEU A 39 15.28 -12.02 -9.34
N ARG A 40 15.50 -12.51 -8.10
CA ARG A 40 14.56 -13.35 -7.37
C ARG A 40 13.16 -12.70 -7.32
N ALA A 41 12.12 -13.51 -7.50
CA ALA A 41 10.75 -13.06 -7.30
C ALA A 41 10.52 -12.66 -5.83
N VAL A 42 9.88 -11.51 -5.64
CA VAL A 42 9.43 -11.00 -4.34
C VAL A 42 7.96 -10.64 -4.50
N THR A 43 7.10 -11.40 -3.84
CA THR A 43 5.67 -11.13 -3.85
C THR A 43 5.34 -9.98 -2.90
N PHE A 44 4.32 -9.23 -3.23
CA PHE A 44 3.77 -8.17 -2.41
C PHE A 44 2.24 -8.19 -2.51
N ALA A 45 1.57 -7.63 -1.52
CA ALA A 45 0.12 -7.63 -1.43
C ALA A 45 -0.47 -6.29 -1.88
N ASN A 46 -1.69 -6.29 -2.42
CA ASN A 46 -2.44 -5.07 -2.71
C ASN A 46 -2.88 -4.37 -1.43
N THR A 47 -3.16 -5.13 -0.37
CA THR A 47 -3.42 -4.59 0.96
C THR A 47 -2.36 -5.10 1.93
N LEU A 48 -1.68 -4.19 2.61
CA LEU A 48 -0.63 -4.47 3.59
C LEU A 48 -1.16 -4.15 5.00
N ASP A 49 -1.09 -5.11 5.91
CA ASP A 49 -1.35 -4.89 7.34
C ASP A 49 -0.02 -4.74 8.09
N VAL A 50 0.20 -3.59 8.71
CA VAL A 50 1.44 -3.29 9.44
C VAL A 50 1.26 -3.32 10.96
N TYR A 51 0.13 -3.78 11.45
CA TYR A 51 -0.22 -3.79 12.88
C TYR A 51 0.84 -4.47 13.74
N GLU A 52 1.34 -5.63 13.32
CA GLU A 52 2.30 -6.40 14.11
C GLU A 52 3.69 -5.74 14.22
N PHE A 53 3.99 -4.79 13.33
CA PHE A 53 5.23 -4.00 13.39
C PHE A 53 5.12 -2.79 14.33
N CYS A 54 3.92 -2.47 14.81
CA CYS A 54 3.66 -1.31 15.68
C CYS A 54 3.96 -1.62 17.16
N SER A 55 4.28 -0.56 17.92
CA SER A 55 4.40 -0.66 19.38
C SER A 55 3.05 -0.95 20.03
N ASP A 56 3.05 -1.53 21.22
CA ASP A 56 1.82 -1.89 21.92
C ASP A 56 0.96 -0.66 22.29
N GLU A 57 1.61 0.47 22.56
CA GLU A 57 0.93 1.75 22.77
C GLU A 57 0.21 2.21 21.49
N TYR A 58 0.89 2.08 20.33
CA TYR A 58 0.32 2.53 19.08
C TYR A 58 -0.74 1.56 18.54
N LYS A 59 -0.63 0.27 18.82
CA LYS A 59 -1.69 -0.72 18.53
C LYS A 59 -3.03 -0.32 19.14
N LYS A 60 -3.04 0.22 20.37
CA LYS A 60 -4.27 0.72 21.02
C LYS A 60 -4.92 1.86 20.24
N VAL A 61 -4.13 2.71 19.58
CA VAL A 61 -4.66 3.77 18.71
C VAL A 61 -5.29 3.19 17.46
N LEU A 62 -4.68 2.14 16.88
CA LEU A 62 -5.17 1.48 15.66
C LEU A 62 -6.44 0.65 15.91
N ASP A 63 -6.64 0.13 17.12
CA ASP A 63 -7.74 -0.79 17.45
C ASP A 63 -9.12 -0.22 17.14
N LYS A 64 -9.31 1.10 17.34
CA LYS A 64 -10.59 1.74 17.01
C LYS A 64 -10.88 1.68 15.51
N GLY A 65 -9.94 2.11 14.67
CA GLY A 65 -10.08 2.06 13.22
C GLY A 65 -10.28 0.64 12.71
N ARG A 66 -9.57 -0.34 13.29
CA ARG A 66 -9.70 -1.77 12.93
C ARG A 66 -11.10 -2.32 13.26
N LYS A 67 -11.67 -1.99 14.42
CA LYS A 67 -13.03 -2.39 14.81
C LYS A 67 -14.06 -1.79 13.88
N LEU A 68 -13.93 -0.51 13.54
CA LEU A 68 -14.84 0.16 12.60
C LEU A 68 -14.78 -0.47 11.21
N ARG A 69 -13.58 -0.77 10.72
CA ARG A 69 -13.41 -1.47 9.45
C ARG A 69 -14.04 -2.86 9.44
N ALA A 70 -13.82 -3.64 10.50
CA ALA A 70 -14.42 -4.97 10.64
C ALA A 70 -15.94 -4.89 10.63
N LYS A 71 -16.53 -3.94 11.37
CA LYS A 71 -17.97 -3.69 11.40
C LYS A 71 -18.53 -3.34 10.01
N ALA A 72 -17.85 -2.48 9.25
CA ALA A 72 -18.27 -2.11 7.90
C ALA A 72 -18.27 -3.33 6.95
N ILE A 73 -17.26 -4.19 7.04
CA ILE A 73 -17.19 -5.44 6.26
C ILE A 73 -18.35 -6.38 6.64
N GLU A 74 -18.64 -6.58 7.94
CA GLU A 74 -19.74 -7.42 8.41
C GLU A 74 -21.11 -6.91 7.93
N MET A 75 -21.29 -5.59 7.89
CA MET A 75 -22.51 -4.96 7.40
C MET A 75 -22.61 -4.93 5.88
N ASN A 76 -21.59 -5.41 5.17
CA ASN A 76 -21.48 -5.33 3.70
C ASN A 76 -21.73 -3.90 3.17
N VAL A 77 -21.34 -2.92 3.96
CA VAL A 77 -21.34 -1.51 3.56
C VAL A 77 -20.03 -1.27 2.85
N ASP A 78 -20.05 -0.57 1.72
CA ASP A 78 -18.84 -0.15 1.04
C ASP A 78 -17.94 0.55 2.06
N GLU A 79 -16.67 0.11 2.16
CA GLU A 79 -15.75 0.61 3.17
C GLU A 79 -15.75 2.15 3.13
N VAL A 80 -16.26 2.77 4.19
CA VAL A 80 -16.31 4.23 4.30
C VAL A 80 -14.89 4.69 4.62
N PHE A 81 -14.13 4.94 3.57
CA PHE A 81 -12.79 5.48 3.69
C PHE A 81 -12.89 6.97 4.04
N GLY A 82 -12.37 7.32 5.20
CA GLY A 82 -11.95 8.68 5.47
C GLY A 82 -10.52 8.87 4.94
N ASP A 83 -10.07 10.08 4.95
CA ASP A 83 -8.65 10.42 4.80
C ASP A 83 -8.10 11.02 6.10
N SER A 84 -6.83 11.39 6.10
CA SER A 84 -6.17 11.96 7.28
C SER A 84 -6.71 13.34 7.68
N SER A 85 -7.50 13.99 6.86
CA SER A 85 -8.11 15.31 7.14
C SER A 85 -9.51 15.20 7.76
N ASP A 86 -10.10 13.98 7.73
CA ASP A 86 -11.42 13.73 8.28
C ASP A 86 -11.32 13.47 9.80
N PRO A 87 -11.92 14.32 10.64
CA PRO A 87 -11.82 14.21 12.10
C PRO A 87 -12.52 12.95 12.66
N ASP A 88 -13.45 12.37 11.91
CA ASP A 88 -14.20 11.18 12.31
C ASP A 88 -13.60 9.87 11.77
N ALA A 89 -12.50 9.98 11.02
CA ALA A 89 -11.80 8.83 10.47
C ALA A 89 -10.63 8.39 11.33
N TYR A 90 -10.52 7.08 11.55
CA TYR A 90 -9.49 6.46 12.37
C TYR A 90 -8.58 5.59 11.53
N ILE A 91 -7.26 5.79 11.65
CA ILE A 91 -6.27 4.97 10.97
C ILE A 91 -6.38 3.51 11.41
N THR A 92 -6.33 2.58 10.45
CA THR A 92 -6.57 1.15 10.71
C THR A 92 -5.30 0.32 10.84
N GLY A 93 -4.16 0.84 10.39
CA GLY A 93 -2.93 0.06 10.21
C GLY A 93 -2.91 -0.79 8.94
N HIS A 94 -3.99 -0.74 8.14
CA HIS A 94 -4.00 -1.30 6.79
C HIS A 94 -3.61 -0.22 5.78
N TYR A 95 -2.98 -0.66 4.72
CA TYR A 95 -2.55 0.17 3.60
C TYR A 95 -2.94 -0.47 2.28
N GLU A 96 -3.37 0.31 1.31
CA GLU A 96 -3.57 -0.15 -0.06
C GLU A 96 -2.40 0.26 -0.97
N LEU A 97 -2.03 -0.61 -1.89
CA LEU A 97 -1.01 -0.32 -2.89
C LEU A 97 -1.56 0.69 -3.90
N VAL A 98 -0.88 1.81 -4.06
CA VAL A 98 -1.31 2.90 -4.95
C VAL A 98 -0.31 3.22 -6.04
N SER A 99 0.95 2.83 -5.89
CA SER A 99 1.95 2.98 -6.94
C SER A 99 3.08 1.96 -6.81
N VAL A 100 3.63 1.58 -7.96
CA VAL A 100 4.78 0.68 -8.07
C VAL A 100 5.80 1.30 -9.02
N LEU A 101 7.05 1.42 -8.58
CA LEU A 101 8.16 1.70 -9.46
C LEU A 101 8.84 0.38 -9.83
N THR A 102 9.07 0.19 -11.11
CA THR A 102 9.71 -1.02 -11.63
C THR A 102 11.00 -0.70 -12.37
N HIS A 103 11.86 -1.69 -12.42
CA HIS A 103 13.07 -1.67 -13.24
C HIS A 103 13.11 -2.91 -14.12
N LYS A 104 13.20 -2.73 -15.43
CA LYS A 104 13.37 -3.76 -16.44
C LYS A 104 14.85 -3.91 -16.77
N GLY A 105 15.33 -5.15 -16.96
CA GLY A 105 16.71 -5.46 -17.29
C GLY A 105 17.41 -6.27 -16.19
N ARG A 106 18.44 -7.00 -16.59
CA ARG A 106 19.21 -7.92 -15.71
C ARG A 106 20.35 -7.21 -14.98
N SER A 107 20.88 -6.15 -15.56
CA SER A 107 22.00 -5.38 -14.98
C SER A 107 21.51 -4.33 -14.00
N ALA A 108 22.33 -3.98 -13.04
CA ALA A 108 22.13 -2.82 -12.16
C ALA A 108 22.63 -1.50 -12.80
N ASP A 109 23.46 -1.57 -13.85
CA ASP A 109 24.04 -0.41 -14.53
C ASP A 109 23.26 0.03 -15.77
N SER A 110 22.34 -0.80 -16.25
CA SER A 110 21.51 -0.53 -17.43
C SER A 110 20.11 -1.09 -17.22
N GLY A 111 19.16 -0.49 -17.86
CA GLY A 111 17.78 -0.92 -17.80
C GLY A 111 16.83 0.26 -17.96
N HIS A 112 15.55 0.00 -17.74
CA HIS A 112 14.51 0.96 -17.95
C HIS A 112 13.59 1.04 -16.72
N TYR A 113 13.33 2.26 -16.26
CA TYR A 113 12.44 2.50 -15.13
C TYR A 113 11.06 2.90 -15.64
N THR A 114 10.03 2.33 -15.03
CA THR A 114 8.64 2.72 -15.29
C THR A 114 7.89 2.88 -13.99
N ALA A 115 6.82 3.69 -14.02
CA ALA A 115 5.93 3.92 -12.91
C ALA A 115 4.54 3.37 -13.22
N TRP A 116 3.90 2.80 -12.22
CA TRP A 116 2.54 2.28 -12.28
C TRP A 116 1.74 2.98 -11.18
N ALA A 117 0.59 3.52 -11.52
CA ALA A 117 -0.26 4.19 -10.56
C ALA A 117 -1.70 3.67 -10.64
N LYS A 118 -2.31 3.48 -9.46
CA LYS A 118 -3.72 3.12 -9.33
C LYS A 118 -4.58 4.32 -9.72
N ASN A 119 -5.59 4.10 -10.55
CA ASN A 119 -6.56 5.12 -10.89
C ASN A 119 -7.67 5.14 -9.84
N PHE A 120 -8.00 6.32 -9.34
CA PHE A 120 -9.11 6.54 -8.42
C PHE A 120 -10.31 7.07 -9.19
N ILE A 121 -10.83 6.25 -10.12
CA ILE A 121 -11.97 6.59 -10.97
C ILE A 121 -13.17 5.78 -10.48
N THR A 122 -14.31 6.45 -10.37
CA THR A 122 -15.59 5.80 -10.09
C THR A 122 -16.33 5.61 -11.42
N ASP A 123 -16.80 4.41 -11.68
CA ASP A 123 -17.67 4.14 -12.82
C ASP A 123 -18.98 4.93 -12.67
N GLU A 124 -19.32 5.70 -13.69
CA GLU A 124 -20.49 6.60 -13.63
C GLU A 124 -21.84 5.87 -13.48
N LYS A 125 -21.92 4.65 -14.00
CA LYS A 125 -23.15 3.85 -13.98
C LYS A 125 -23.31 3.04 -12.70
N THR A 126 -22.22 2.35 -12.30
CA THR A 126 -22.26 1.45 -11.14
C THR A 126 -21.95 2.17 -9.83
N LYS A 127 -21.42 3.41 -9.90
CA LYS A 127 -20.91 4.19 -8.76
C LYS A 127 -19.84 3.45 -7.93
N LYS A 128 -19.23 2.41 -8.51
CA LYS A 128 -18.15 1.64 -7.88
C LYS A 128 -16.77 2.09 -8.35
N PRO A 129 -15.74 1.97 -7.52
CA PRO A 129 -14.36 2.18 -7.95
C PRO A 129 -14.01 1.26 -9.12
N VAL A 130 -13.32 1.78 -10.10
CA VAL A 130 -12.77 0.98 -11.20
C VAL A 130 -11.38 0.52 -10.80
N ASP A 131 -11.17 -0.79 -10.68
CA ASP A 131 -9.85 -1.38 -10.41
C ASP A 131 -8.98 -1.29 -11.66
N SER A 132 -8.47 -0.09 -11.92
CA SER A 132 -7.64 0.20 -13.07
C SER A 132 -6.33 0.84 -12.66
N TRP A 133 -5.30 0.57 -13.45
CA TRP A 133 -3.97 1.11 -13.27
C TRP A 133 -3.48 1.76 -14.56
N THR A 134 -2.55 2.68 -14.43
CA THR A 134 -1.84 3.27 -15.57
C THR A 134 -0.36 2.98 -15.43
N LEU A 135 0.20 2.37 -16.46
CA LEU A 135 1.66 2.28 -16.66
C LEU A 135 2.13 3.56 -17.35
N PHE A 136 3.07 4.25 -16.74
CA PHE A 136 3.81 5.35 -17.31
C PHE A 136 5.16 4.83 -17.76
N ASP A 137 5.30 4.70 -19.09
CA ASP A 137 6.50 4.23 -19.78
C ASP A 137 6.94 5.37 -20.72
N ASP A 138 7.93 6.14 -20.28
CA ASP A 138 8.35 7.40 -20.89
C ASP A 138 7.15 8.37 -21.09
N GLU A 139 6.90 8.79 -22.32
CA GLU A 139 5.85 9.75 -22.67
C GLU A 139 4.48 9.10 -22.90
N THR A 140 4.39 7.75 -22.85
CA THR A 140 3.18 7.04 -23.26
C THR A 140 2.50 6.36 -22.07
N PRO A 141 1.31 6.82 -21.64
CA PRO A 141 0.52 6.13 -20.64
C PRO A 141 -0.23 4.93 -21.25
N HIS A 142 -0.24 3.81 -20.53
CA HIS A 142 -0.92 2.58 -20.94
C HIS A 142 -1.89 2.11 -19.84
N ALA A 143 -3.15 1.86 -20.21
CA ALA A 143 -4.12 1.27 -19.30
C ALA A 143 -3.73 -0.16 -18.92
N LYS A 144 -3.85 -0.50 -17.64
CA LYS A 144 -3.48 -1.78 -17.04
C LYS A 144 -4.56 -2.26 -16.07
N LYS A 145 -4.55 -3.56 -15.80
CA LYS A 145 -5.42 -4.18 -14.81
C LYS A 145 -4.64 -4.47 -13.53
N GLU A 146 -5.36 -4.73 -12.44
CA GLU A 146 -4.77 -5.12 -11.17
C GLU A 146 -3.93 -6.40 -11.27
N GLU A 147 -4.34 -7.35 -12.11
CA GLU A 147 -3.60 -8.59 -12.37
C GLU A 147 -2.18 -8.35 -12.90
N ASP A 148 -2.01 -7.30 -13.73
CA ASP A 148 -0.71 -6.91 -14.28
C ASP A 148 0.26 -6.46 -13.17
N ILE A 149 -0.27 -5.86 -12.09
CA ILE A 149 0.51 -5.38 -10.95
C ILE A 149 1.11 -6.55 -10.17
N LEU A 150 0.34 -7.60 -9.91
CA LEU A 150 0.81 -8.78 -9.19
C LEU A 150 1.87 -9.57 -9.98
N ALA A 151 1.90 -9.40 -11.31
CA ALA A 151 2.95 -9.97 -12.16
C ALA A 151 4.31 -9.29 -12.00
N LEU A 152 4.40 -8.08 -11.41
CA LEU A 152 5.63 -7.31 -11.23
C LEU A 152 6.56 -7.87 -10.13
N LYS A 153 6.29 -9.03 -9.61
CA LYS A 153 7.07 -9.71 -8.56
C LYS A 153 8.53 -10.01 -8.95
N GLY A 154 8.84 -10.07 -10.25
CA GLY A 154 10.16 -10.43 -10.76
C GLY A 154 10.28 -11.92 -11.04
N GLY A 155 11.51 -12.42 -11.15
CA GLY A 155 11.81 -13.81 -11.51
C GLY A 155 12.16 -14.01 -12.97
N GLY A 156 12.39 -12.95 -13.74
CA GLY A 156 12.73 -12.98 -15.16
C GLY A 156 13.29 -11.65 -15.67
N ASP A 157 13.26 -11.45 -16.98
CA ASP A 157 13.76 -10.23 -17.65
C ASP A 157 12.69 -9.14 -17.79
N HIS A 158 11.56 -9.30 -17.11
CA HIS A 158 10.43 -8.39 -17.14
C HIS A 158 10.60 -7.22 -16.16
N HIS A 159 9.63 -6.32 -16.16
CA HIS A 159 9.53 -5.29 -15.14
C HIS A 159 9.47 -5.94 -13.75
N MET A 160 10.30 -5.46 -12.84
CA MET A 160 10.37 -5.94 -11.46
C MET A 160 10.13 -4.79 -10.51
N ALA A 161 9.15 -4.94 -9.63
CA ALA A 161 8.91 -3.97 -8.57
C ALA A 161 10.17 -3.82 -7.72
N TYR A 162 10.56 -2.57 -7.48
CA TYR A 162 11.66 -2.24 -6.61
C TYR A 162 11.27 -1.20 -5.55
N MET A 163 10.22 -0.41 -5.80
CA MET A 163 9.63 0.49 -4.81
C MET A 163 8.11 0.38 -4.87
N LEU A 164 7.49 0.23 -3.73
CA LEU A 164 6.06 0.10 -3.55
C LEU A 164 5.57 1.29 -2.72
N VAL A 165 4.53 1.97 -3.16
CA VAL A 165 3.92 3.06 -2.41
C VAL A 165 2.52 2.62 -1.98
N TYR A 166 2.30 2.67 -0.69
CA TYR A 166 1.05 2.31 -0.04
C TYR A 166 0.41 3.54 0.59
N ARG A 167 -0.91 3.67 0.47
CA ARG A 167 -1.72 4.70 1.12
C ARG A 167 -2.44 4.10 2.32
N ALA A 168 -2.43 4.80 3.46
CA ALA A 168 -3.11 4.36 4.68
C ALA A 168 -4.63 4.31 4.46
N LEU A 169 -5.27 3.27 5.00
CA LEU A 169 -6.71 3.12 5.05
C LEU A 169 -7.24 3.61 6.40
N TYR A 170 -8.25 4.46 6.33
CA TYR A 170 -8.98 4.99 7.47
C TYR A 170 -10.39 4.42 7.48
N ALA A 171 -10.99 4.27 8.65
CA ALA A 171 -12.37 3.82 8.79
C ALA A 171 -13.17 4.80 9.66
N LYS A 172 -14.42 4.97 9.28
CA LYS A 172 -15.44 5.73 10.04
C LYS A 172 -16.51 4.79 10.58
N GLU A 173 -17.39 5.33 11.43
CA GLU A 173 -18.62 4.63 11.80
C GLU A 173 -19.46 4.39 10.54
N PRO A 174 -19.80 3.14 10.21
CA PRO A 174 -20.66 2.86 9.08
C PRO A 174 -22.06 3.44 9.32
N ILE A 175 -22.57 4.13 8.30
CA ILE A 175 -23.93 4.68 8.34
C ILE A 175 -24.88 3.55 7.95
N ASP A 176 -25.81 3.21 8.83
CA ASP A 176 -26.89 2.29 8.50
C ASP A 176 -27.90 3.01 7.59
N VAL A 177 -27.81 2.74 6.28
CA VAL A 177 -28.72 3.33 5.27
C VAL A 177 -30.18 2.90 5.48
N ASN A 178 -30.46 1.92 6.35
CA ASN A 178 -31.80 1.46 6.67
C ASN A 178 -32.38 2.12 7.94
N ASP A 179 -31.60 2.95 8.62
CA ASP A 179 -32.09 3.69 9.80
C ASP A 179 -32.72 5.03 9.37
N GLU A 180 -33.96 4.98 8.90
CA GLU A 180 -34.78 6.16 8.59
C GLU A 180 -35.17 6.98 9.83
N SER A 181 -34.71 6.60 11.04
CA SER A 181 -35.13 7.24 12.31
C SER A 181 -34.48 8.61 12.57
N GLY A 182 -33.55 9.06 11.68
CA GLY A 182 -32.79 10.31 11.83
C GLY A 182 -33.35 11.55 11.12
N ALA A 183 -34.47 11.46 10.40
CA ALA A 183 -35.08 12.62 9.78
C ALA A 183 -35.79 13.47 10.84
N LYS A 184 -35.11 14.44 11.44
CA LYS A 184 -35.77 15.51 12.19
C LYS A 184 -36.68 16.30 11.22
N PRO A 185 -37.96 16.50 11.54
CA PRO A 185 -38.80 17.41 10.77
C PRO A 185 -38.22 18.83 10.88
N MET A 186 -38.06 19.47 9.75
CA MET A 186 -37.79 20.91 9.72
C MET A 186 -39.04 21.63 10.19
N GLU A 187 -38.94 22.32 11.32
CA GLU A 187 -39.84 23.39 11.69
C GLU A 187 -39.45 24.70 11.01
#